data_2a4fad3591daaa0d3c1b42000a890f82
#
_entry.id   2a4fad3591daaa0d3c1b42000a890f82
#
_cell.length_a   1.000
_cell.length_b   1.000
_cell.length_c   1.000
_cell.angle_alpha   90.00
_cell.angle_beta   90.00
_cell.angle_gamma   90.00
#
_symmetry.space_group_name_H-M   'P 1'
#
loop_
_entity.id
_entity.type
_entity.pdbx_description
1 polymer ?
#
loop_
_entity_poly.entity_id
_entity_poly.type
_entity_poly.pdbx_seq_one_letter_code
_entity_poly.pdbx_strand_id
1 'polypeptide(L)'
;IGKVQDALNEYGKPIKGSSVLVLGAAYKPDIDDLRESPAIDVLRLLQQKGARVTYHDPYIPSIREDGWEMHSVEDLMQAVKDADCVVIVTNHKVYDYSAILTTAKLIVDTRNALGKLGRNSSKVVRL
;
A
#
# COMPACT_ATOMS: atom_id res chain seq x y z
N ILE A 1 5.36 -2.62 9.44
CA ILE A 1 4.74 -3.97 9.36
C ILE A 1 3.83 -4.23 10.55
N GLY A 2 4.26 -3.85 11.75
CA GLY A 2 3.43 -4.03 12.95
C GLY A 2 2.06 -3.37 12.82
N LYS A 3 1.98 -2.18 12.25
CA LYS A 3 0.71 -1.47 12.05
C LYS A 3 -0.20 -2.17 11.05
N VAL A 4 0.35 -2.76 9.99
CA VAL A 4 -0.43 -3.52 9.02
C VAL A 4 -1.01 -4.77 9.69
N GLN A 5 -0.19 -5.49 10.44
CA GLN A 5 -0.61 -6.69 11.15
C GLN A 5 -1.70 -6.36 12.17
N ASP A 6 -1.53 -5.30 12.96
CA ASP A 6 -2.50 -4.88 13.97
C ASP A 6 -3.83 -4.47 13.31
N ALA A 7 -3.77 -3.72 12.22
CA ALA A 7 -4.96 -3.29 11.49
C ALA A 7 -5.74 -4.48 10.95
N LEU A 8 -5.06 -5.45 10.35
CA LEU A 8 -5.70 -6.67 9.85
C LEU A 8 -6.30 -7.51 10.97
N ASN A 9 -5.61 -7.62 12.11
CA ASN A 9 -6.12 -8.37 13.26
C ASN A 9 -7.41 -7.76 13.79
N GLU A 10 -7.50 -6.43 13.89
CA GLU A 10 -8.74 -5.75 14.30
C GLU A 10 -9.87 -5.98 13.30
N TYR A 11 -9.52 -6.10 12.02
CA TYR A 11 -10.49 -6.39 10.96
C TYR A 11 -10.88 -7.87 10.91
N GLY A 12 -10.27 -8.71 11.75
CA GLY A 12 -10.59 -10.13 11.83
C GLY A 12 -9.83 -11.00 10.83
N LYS A 13 -8.73 -10.52 10.27
CA LYS A 13 -7.94 -11.26 9.28
C LYS A 13 -6.47 -11.37 9.68
N PRO A 14 -5.86 -12.56 9.52
CA PRO A 14 -4.41 -12.69 9.70
C PRO A 14 -3.68 -12.08 8.51
N ILE A 15 -2.44 -11.67 8.72
CA ILE A 15 -1.59 -11.17 7.62
C ILE A 15 -1.33 -12.27 6.60
N LYS A 16 -1.11 -13.51 7.06
CA LYS A 16 -0.92 -14.66 6.18
C LYS A 16 -2.20 -14.93 5.40
N GLY A 17 -2.08 -14.96 4.07
CA GLY A 17 -3.21 -15.19 3.17
C GLY A 17 -4.04 -13.95 2.86
N SER A 18 -3.79 -12.83 3.53
CA SER A 18 -4.45 -11.57 3.20
C SER A 18 -3.85 -10.94 1.95
N SER A 19 -4.68 -10.23 1.19
CA SER A 19 -4.27 -9.48 0.01
C SER A 19 -3.93 -8.06 0.43
N VAL A 20 -2.68 -7.64 0.21
CA VAL A 20 -2.21 -6.30 0.59
C VAL A 20 -1.73 -5.56 -0.66
N LEU A 21 -2.29 -4.39 -0.88
CA LEU A 21 -1.85 -3.49 -1.95
C LEU A 21 -1.04 -2.35 -1.34
N VAL A 22 0.19 -2.19 -1.82
CA VAL A 22 1.07 -1.09 -1.42
C VAL A 22 0.98 0.02 -2.46
N LEU A 23 0.63 1.23 -2.04
CA LEU A 23 0.58 2.41 -2.91
C LEU A 23 1.86 3.21 -2.75
N GLY A 24 2.62 3.29 -3.85
CA GLY A 24 3.87 4.01 -3.89
C GLY A 24 5.08 3.10 -3.67
N ALA A 25 6.03 3.19 -4.57
CA ALA A 25 7.32 2.51 -4.46
C ALA A 25 8.48 3.51 -4.51
N ALA A 26 8.24 4.71 -5.05
CA ALA A 26 9.24 5.76 -5.11
C ALA A 26 9.61 6.28 -3.72
N TYR A 27 10.86 6.70 -3.57
CA TYR A 27 11.33 7.30 -2.32
C TYR A 27 10.64 8.63 -2.02
N LYS A 28 10.44 9.45 -3.06
CA LYS A 28 9.80 10.77 -2.94
C LYS A 28 8.53 10.80 -3.78
N PRO A 29 7.52 11.59 -3.37
CA PRO A 29 6.29 11.72 -4.15
C PRO A 29 6.55 12.35 -5.52
N ASP A 30 5.77 11.91 -6.50
CA ASP A 30 5.70 12.48 -7.85
C ASP A 30 6.98 12.35 -8.68
N ILE A 31 7.89 11.44 -8.31
CA ILE A 31 9.10 11.14 -9.06
C ILE A 31 9.36 9.62 -9.07
N ASP A 32 10.32 9.19 -9.89
CA ASP A 32 10.66 7.79 -10.11
C ASP A 32 11.94 7.34 -9.36
N ASP A 33 12.14 7.80 -8.15
CA ASP A 33 13.34 7.50 -7.35
C ASP A 33 13.09 6.32 -6.41
N LEU A 34 13.73 5.18 -6.70
CA LEU A 34 13.67 3.98 -5.87
C LEU A 34 14.76 3.93 -4.80
N ARG A 35 15.75 4.80 -4.85
CA ARG A 35 16.88 4.74 -3.91
C ARG A 35 16.38 4.96 -2.48
N GLU A 36 16.82 4.06 -1.60
CA GLU A 36 16.47 4.12 -0.16
C GLU A 36 14.97 4.10 0.12
N SER A 37 14.17 3.59 -0.83
CA SER A 37 12.72 3.52 -0.64
C SER A 37 12.35 2.49 0.42
N PRO A 38 11.53 2.85 1.42
CA PRO A 38 11.04 1.89 2.40
C PRO A 38 10.06 0.88 1.80
N ALA A 39 9.51 1.18 0.62
CA ALA A 39 8.50 0.32 -0.01
C ALA A 39 9.05 -1.08 -0.32
N ILE A 40 10.30 -1.18 -0.77
CA ILE A 40 10.90 -2.48 -1.10
C ILE A 40 10.96 -3.37 0.14
N ASP A 41 11.39 -2.83 1.27
CA ASP A 41 11.45 -3.57 2.53
C ASP A 41 10.05 -3.98 3.00
N VAL A 42 9.07 -3.10 2.87
CA VAL A 42 7.68 -3.38 3.22
C VAL A 42 7.14 -4.52 2.36
N LEU A 43 7.35 -4.45 1.04
CA LEU A 43 6.89 -5.49 0.11
C LEU A 43 7.49 -6.85 0.45
N ARG A 44 8.80 -6.90 0.69
CA ARG A 44 9.50 -8.16 1.01
C ARG A 44 9.06 -8.74 2.35
N LEU A 45 8.92 -7.90 3.37
CA LEU A 45 8.48 -8.36 4.69
C LEU A 45 7.05 -8.89 4.66
N LEU A 46 6.15 -8.24 3.94
CA LEU A 46 4.77 -8.73 3.79
C LEU A 46 4.75 -10.09 3.09
N GLN A 47 5.55 -10.26 2.04
CA GLN A 47 5.66 -11.56 1.36
C GLN A 47 6.20 -12.64 2.29
N GLN A 48 7.22 -12.33 3.09
CA GLN A 48 7.79 -13.27 4.06
C GLN A 48 6.76 -13.71 5.10
N LYS A 49 5.83 -12.84 5.45
CA LYS A 49 4.76 -13.16 6.41
C LYS A 49 3.57 -13.87 5.77
N GLY A 50 3.65 -14.16 4.48
CA GLY A 50 2.65 -14.97 3.77
C GLY A 50 1.50 -14.19 3.17
N ALA A 51 1.58 -12.86 3.12
CA ALA A 51 0.58 -12.03 2.44
C ALA A 51 0.71 -12.15 0.91
N ARG A 52 -0.42 -12.00 0.22
CA ARG A 52 -0.43 -11.83 -1.22
C ARG A 52 -0.26 -10.34 -1.51
N VAL A 53 0.93 -9.95 -1.96
CA VAL A 53 1.32 -8.54 -2.05
C VAL A 53 1.36 -8.09 -3.49
N THR A 54 0.73 -6.94 -3.75
CA THR A 54 0.84 -6.21 -5.00
C THR A 54 1.22 -4.77 -4.70
N TYR A 55 1.69 -4.04 -5.70
CA TYR A 55 1.92 -2.62 -5.54
C TYR A 55 1.44 -1.85 -6.77
N HIS A 56 1.21 -0.57 -6.59
CA HIS A 56 0.98 0.39 -7.66
C HIS A 56 1.86 1.62 -7.45
N ASP A 57 2.53 2.06 -8.50
CA ASP A 57 3.21 3.35 -8.52
C ASP A 57 3.20 3.87 -9.95
N PRO A 58 2.64 5.08 -10.21
CA PRO A 58 2.54 5.62 -11.56
C PRO A 58 3.89 5.95 -12.18
N TYR A 59 4.96 6.03 -11.37
CA TYR A 59 6.30 6.39 -11.82
C TYR A 59 7.27 5.20 -11.83
N ILE A 60 6.88 4.07 -11.21
CA ILE A 60 7.73 2.89 -11.07
C ILE A 60 7.00 1.68 -11.65
N PRO A 61 7.13 1.41 -12.95
CA PRO A 61 6.39 0.33 -13.58
C PRO A 61 6.85 -1.07 -13.15
N SER A 62 8.09 -1.22 -12.72
CA SER A 62 8.60 -2.49 -12.24
C SER A 62 9.72 -2.28 -11.22
N ILE A 63 9.91 -3.29 -10.37
CA ILE A 63 11.00 -3.35 -9.38
C ILE A 63 11.76 -4.63 -9.63
N ARG A 64 13.09 -4.55 -9.73
CA ARG A 64 13.99 -5.70 -9.89
C ARG A 64 15.16 -5.57 -8.94
N GLU A 65 15.37 -6.59 -8.13
CA GLU A 65 16.46 -6.59 -7.15
C GLU A 65 16.80 -8.02 -6.77
N ASP A 66 18.07 -8.43 -7.01
CA ASP A 66 18.60 -9.74 -6.59
C ASP A 66 17.71 -10.93 -6.97
N GLY A 67 17.23 -10.96 -8.21
CA GLY A 67 16.35 -12.04 -8.69
C GLY A 67 14.89 -11.92 -8.28
N TRP A 68 14.55 -10.93 -7.48
CA TRP A 68 13.18 -10.62 -7.07
C TRP A 68 12.61 -9.54 -7.99
N GLU A 69 11.42 -9.77 -8.49
CA GLU A 69 10.79 -8.84 -9.44
C GLU A 69 9.32 -8.68 -9.13
N MET A 70 8.84 -7.45 -9.24
CA MET A 70 7.42 -7.11 -9.16
C MET A 70 7.06 -6.07 -10.21
N HIS A 71 5.80 -6.04 -10.60
CA HIS A 71 5.27 -5.07 -11.56
C HIS A 71 4.12 -4.29 -10.94
N SER A 72 4.04 -3.00 -11.25
CA SER A 72 2.91 -2.17 -10.82
C SER A 72 1.62 -2.71 -11.43
N VAL A 73 0.56 -2.80 -10.63
CA VAL A 73 -0.75 -3.23 -11.14
C VAL A 73 -1.29 -2.23 -12.15
N GLU A 74 -1.96 -2.71 -13.19
CA GLU A 74 -2.48 -1.85 -14.25
C GLU A 74 -3.78 -1.18 -13.85
N ASP A 75 -4.71 -1.93 -13.25
CA ASP A 75 -6.00 -1.41 -12.82
C ASP A 75 -5.97 -1.12 -11.32
N LEU A 76 -5.64 0.12 -10.97
CA LEU A 76 -5.50 0.55 -9.58
C LEU A 76 -6.80 0.34 -8.79
N MET A 77 -7.93 0.78 -9.31
CA MET A 77 -9.18 0.74 -8.53
C MET A 77 -9.69 -0.68 -8.34
N GLN A 78 -9.46 -1.56 -9.30
CA GLN A 78 -9.77 -2.98 -9.12
C GLN A 78 -8.88 -3.59 -8.04
N ALA A 79 -7.60 -3.26 -8.02
CA ALA A 79 -6.67 -3.74 -7.00
C ALA A 79 -7.05 -3.23 -5.61
N VAL A 80 -7.48 -1.97 -5.51
CA VAL A 80 -7.96 -1.39 -4.24
C VAL A 80 -9.20 -2.15 -3.74
N LYS A 81 -10.13 -2.43 -4.63
CA LYS A 81 -11.35 -3.17 -4.31
C LYS A 81 -11.05 -4.59 -3.82
N ASP A 82 -10.10 -5.26 -4.45
CA ASP A 82 -9.78 -6.66 -4.16
C ASP A 82 -8.89 -6.80 -2.92
N ALA A 83 -8.19 -5.77 -2.51
CA ALA A 83 -7.26 -5.83 -1.38
C ALA A 83 -7.99 -5.90 -0.04
N ASP A 84 -7.48 -6.72 0.86
CA ASP A 84 -7.93 -6.71 2.26
C ASP A 84 -7.39 -5.49 3.00
N CYS A 85 -6.21 -5.01 2.62
CA CYS A 85 -5.59 -3.83 3.20
C CYS A 85 -4.82 -3.07 2.13
N VAL A 86 -4.94 -1.74 2.15
CA VAL A 86 -4.16 -0.83 1.31
C VAL A 86 -3.17 -0.10 2.22
N VAL A 87 -1.89 -0.14 1.88
CA VAL A 87 -0.83 0.54 2.63
C VAL A 87 -0.29 1.69 1.77
N ILE A 88 -0.39 2.91 2.27
CA ILE A 88 0.13 4.09 1.55
C ILE A 88 1.54 4.35 2.05
N VAL A 89 2.53 4.17 1.17
CA VAL A 89 3.95 4.37 1.48
C VAL A 89 4.47 5.67 0.88
N THR A 90 3.95 6.08 -0.27
CA THR A 90 4.33 7.34 -0.92
C THR A 90 3.06 8.08 -1.34
N ASN A 91 2.97 9.37 -1.00
CA ASN A 91 1.76 10.16 -1.21
C ASN A 91 1.80 10.94 -2.54
N HIS A 92 1.76 10.21 -3.66
CA HIS A 92 1.70 10.85 -4.99
C HIS A 92 0.41 11.65 -5.17
N LYS A 93 0.53 12.82 -5.79
CA LYS A 93 -0.61 13.73 -6.03
C LYS A 93 -1.59 13.20 -7.07
N VAL A 94 -1.14 12.33 -7.98
CA VAL A 94 -2.00 11.79 -9.04
C VAL A 94 -3.07 10.84 -8.51
N TYR A 95 -2.93 10.33 -7.28
CA TYR A 95 -3.94 9.44 -6.71
C TYR A 95 -5.21 10.21 -6.31
N ASP A 96 -6.35 9.63 -6.68
CA ASP A 96 -7.64 10.09 -6.17
C ASP A 96 -7.90 9.44 -4.81
N TYR A 97 -7.46 10.09 -3.74
CA TYR A 97 -7.56 9.54 -2.39
C TYR A 97 -9.00 9.42 -1.91
N SER A 98 -9.91 10.25 -2.40
CA SER A 98 -11.33 10.15 -2.08
C SER A 98 -11.92 8.84 -2.62
N ALA A 99 -11.60 8.49 -3.88
CA ALA A 99 -12.04 7.25 -4.48
C ALA A 99 -11.42 6.03 -3.79
N ILE A 100 -10.12 6.12 -3.44
CA ILE A 100 -9.42 5.05 -2.73
C ILE A 100 -10.06 4.82 -1.36
N LEU A 101 -10.34 5.86 -0.61
CA LEU A 101 -10.97 5.77 0.71
C LEU A 101 -12.36 5.13 0.61
N THR A 102 -13.15 5.52 -0.39
CA THR A 102 -14.50 4.99 -0.57
C THR A 102 -14.48 3.49 -0.90
N THR A 103 -13.51 3.07 -1.71
CA THR A 103 -13.45 1.70 -2.25
C THR A 103 -12.72 0.72 -1.34
N ALA A 104 -11.67 1.15 -0.66
CA ALA A 104 -10.82 0.27 0.15
C ALA A 104 -11.57 -0.28 1.37
N LYS A 105 -11.24 -1.51 1.75
CA LYS A 105 -11.78 -2.15 2.96
C LYS A 105 -11.07 -1.66 4.22
N LEU A 106 -9.75 -1.47 4.12
CA LEU A 106 -8.90 -1.05 5.23
C LEU A 106 -7.68 -0.31 4.65
N ILE A 107 -7.28 0.79 5.28
CA ILE A 107 -6.13 1.57 4.82
C ILE A 107 -5.19 1.82 6.00
N VAL A 108 -3.89 1.56 5.77
CA VAL A 108 -2.82 2.00 6.66
C VAL A 108 -2.11 3.16 5.97
N ASP A 109 -2.25 4.37 6.51
CA ASP A 109 -1.71 5.59 5.91
C ASP A 109 -0.45 6.03 6.66
N THR A 110 0.72 5.72 6.08
CA THR A 110 2.00 6.04 6.71
C THR A 110 2.50 7.45 6.41
N ARG A 111 1.80 8.18 5.52
CA ARG A 111 2.27 9.48 5.04
C ARG A 111 1.27 10.61 5.28
N ASN A 112 0.17 10.32 5.97
CA ASN A 112 -0.95 11.26 6.11
C ASN A 112 -1.47 11.75 4.75
N ALA A 113 -1.46 10.86 3.76
CA ALA A 113 -1.87 11.18 2.39
C ALA A 113 -3.35 11.52 2.30
N LEU A 114 -4.17 10.90 3.15
CA LEU A 114 -5.61 11.14 3.18
C LEU A 114 -5.96 12.47 3.85
N GLY A 115 -5.09 12.99 4.71
CA GLY A 115 -5.32 14.25 5.41
C GLY A 115 -6.67 14.27 6.11
N LYS A 116 -7.50 15.27 5.82
CA LYS A 116 -8.83 15.43 6.42
C LYS A 116 -9.81 14.33 5.99
N LEU A 117 -9.62 13.73 4.83
CA LEU A 117 -10.50 12.68 4.32
C LEU A 117 -10.54 11.46 5.24
N GLY A 118 -9.39 11.10 5.82
CA GLY A 118 -9.30 9.92 6.67
C GLY A 118 -9.61 10.18 8.14
N ARG A 119 -9.86 11.42 8.52
CA ARG A 119 -9.91 11.83 9.94
C ARG A 119 -10.97 11.12 10.76
N ASN A 120 -12.13 10.87 10.20
CA ASN A 120 -13.26 10.25 10.90
C ASN A 120 -13.61 8.87 10.35
N SER A 121 -12.72 8.25 9.60
CA SER A 121 -12.98 6.94 9.02
C SER A 121 -12.45 5.83 9.91
N SER A 122 -13.34 4.88 10.28
CA SER A 122 -12.97 3.71 11.08
C SER A 122 -12.07 2.73 10.34
N LYS A 123 -11.98 2.83 9.02
CA LYS A 123 -11.15 1.93 8.21
C LYS A 123 -9.76 2.48 7.91
N VAL A 124 -9.40 3.64 8.46
CA VAL A 124 -8.09 4.25 8.27
C VAL A 124 -7.28 4.18 9.55
N VAL A 125 -6.08 3.58 9.45
CA VAL A 125 -5.09 3.56 10.53
C VAL A 125 -3.94 4.46 10.11
N ARG A 126 -3.61 5.44 10.94
CA ARG A 126 -2.49 6.36 10.70
C ARG A 126 -1.29 6.01 11.56
N LEU A 127 -0.14 6.33 11.06
CA LEU A 127 1.09 6.27 11.85
C LEU A 127 1.40 7.61 12.51
#